data_445c50e2c2d73bfcae49c88ed0ef8bbb
#
_entry.id   445c50e2c2d73bfcae49c88ed0ef8bbb
#
_cell.length_a   1.000
_cell.length_b   1.000
_cell.length_c   1.000
_cell.angle_alpha   90.00
_cell.angle_beta   90.00
_cell.angle_gamma   90.00
#
_symmetry.space_group_name_H-M   'P 1'
#
loop_
_entity.id
_entity.type
_entity.pdbx_description
1 polymer ?
#
loop_
_entity_poly.entity_id
_entity_poly.type
_entity_poly.pdbx_seq_one_letter_code
_entity_poly.pdbx_strand_id
1 'polypeptide(L)'
;MEKVRQVIIADTHFGRYNNSINFLKSQLKEFEDLKQFITNDERDRFNLVHLGDVFESRSTISIYVLNEVKALLVELNKILKSRNPENKFIFVAGNHDFFSPNSDRVNSLDTIIKDTLPDAIIVSRECAVIDGDVFVPWYMMNYEENFMKTKDLLHSGDRIFTHCDCKSFYINKLPPDTYIYSGHIHRYRAFDNISGEDFKSAGGKLYNLSPPYSLDYNDSNTDIKGFWVLDEYYPVLYKNTKSIRYRTFVNEEIFNIPGLDESIARGDNFRIYISEENRIKFEYIEILNKLSSDISYLTIIPTSESMIDTSNSNIGDLDITNMLKGMLPDYLQEYFNIIKKEVEDEN
;
A
#
# COMPACT_ATOMS: atom_id res chain seq x y z
N MET A 1 25.35 10.22 -16.86
CA MET A 1 24.23 11.19 -16.89
C MET A 1 23.70 11.33 -15.48
N GLU A 2 23.35 12.53 -15.08
CA GLU A 2 22.69 12.75 -13.81
C GLU A 2 21.31 12.04 -13.82
N LYS A 3 21.00 11.29 -12.74
CA LYS A 3 19.71 10.60 -12.61
C LYS A 3 18.59 11.62 -12.41
N VAL A 4 17.48 11.46 -13.11
CA VAL A 4 16.30 12.29 -12.91
C VAL A 4 15.68 11.95 -11.56
N ARG A 5 15.31 12.97 -10.77
CA ARG A 5 14.57 12.80 -9.51
C ARG A 5 13.24 12.10 -9.78
N GLN A 6 12.89 11.13 -8.92
CA GLN A 6 11.58 10.48 -8.94
C GLN A 6 10.83 10.85 -7.66
N VAL A 7 9.60 11.37 -7.79
CA VAL A 7 8.64 11.55 -6.70
C VAL A 7 7.66 10.39 -6.80
N ILE A 8 7.57 9.56 -5.76
CA ILE A 8 6.98 8.24 -5.87
C ILE A 8 5.82 8.09 -4.90
N ILE A 9 4.69 7.60 -5.40
CA ILE A 9 3.53 7.11 -4.65
C ILE A 9 3.23 5.68 -5.08
N ALA A 10 2.65 4.88 -4.19
CA ALA A 10 2.27 3.50 -4.47
C ALA A 10 0.97 3.13 -3.75
N ASP A 11 0.28 2.11 -4.24
CA ASP A 11 -0.81 1.45 -3.50
C ASP A 11 -1.87 2.44 -2.97
N THR A 12 -2.38 3.31 -3.84
CA THR A 12 -3.38 4.28 -3.43
C THR A 12 -4.74 3.66 -3.17
N HIS A 13 -5.08 2.55 -3.82
CA HIS A 13 -6.31 1.80 -3.60
C HIS A 13 -7.57 2.68 -3.52
N PHE A 14 -7.73 3.63 -4.44
CA PHE A 14 -8.93 4.44 -4.51
C PHE A 14 -10.17 3.58 -4.71
N GLY A 15 -11.22 3.87 -3.95
CA GLY A 15 -12.44 3.06 -3.93
C GLY A 15 -12.48 1.98 -2.84
N ARG A 16 -11.45 1.90 -1.97
CA ARG A 16 -11.43 0.98 -0.83
C ARG A 16 -12.63 1.17 0.10
N TYR A 17 -12.95 0.16 0.88
CA TYR A 17 -14.12 0.10 1.76
C TYR A 17 -15.43 0.39 1.03
N ASN A 18 -15.63 -0.32 -0.07
CA ASN A 18 -16.82 -0.20 -0.91
C ASN A 18 -17.09 1.24 -1.36
N ASN A 19 -16.05 1.89 -1.86
CA ASN A 19 -16.09 3.28 -2.32
C ASN A 19 -16.44 4.30 -1.21
N SER A 20 -15.93 4.10 0.00
CA SER A 20 -16.18 4.99 1.14
C SER A 20 -15.76 6.42 0.84
N ILE A 21 -16.72 7.36 0.89
CA ILE A 21 -16.48 8.78 0.68
C ILE A 21 -15.61 9.36 1.81
N ASN A 22 -15.80 8.91 3.05
CA ASN A 22 -14.99 9.38 4.17
C ASN A 22 -13.54 8.94 4.05
N PHE A 23 -13.32 7.70 3.61
CA PHE A 23 -11.97 7.20 3.35
C PHE A 23 -11.32 7.98 2.20
N LEU A 24 -12.02 8.19 1.10
CA LEU A 24 -11.54 9.00 -0.02
C LEU A 24 -11.13 10.42 0.42
N LYS A 25 -11.96 11.10 1.21
CA LYS A 25 -11.64 12.43 1.74
C LYS A 25 -10.34 12.42 2.56
N SER A 26 -10.11 11.35 3.32
CA SER A 26 -8.86 11.18 4.06
C SER A 26 -7.67 10.95 3.13
N GLN A 27 -7.85 10.12 2.11
CA GLN A 27 -6.81 9.88 1.09
C GLN A 27 -6.42 11.20 0.40
N LEU A 28 -7.40 12.01 -0.03
CA LEU A 28 -7.16 13.26 -0.74
C LEU A 28 -6.38 14.30 0.09
N LYS A 29 -6.47 14.26 1.43
CA LYS A 29 -5.69 15.17 2.30
C LYS A 29 -4.17 15.01 2.12
N GLU A 30 -3.70 13.80 1.87
CA GLU A 30 -2.27 13.53 1.64
C GLU A 30 -1.78 14.17 0.35
N PHE A 31 -2.60 14.19 -0.67
CA PHE A 31 -2.24 14.77 -1.95
C PHE A 31 -2.09 16.29 -1.90
N GLU A 32 -2.62 16.97 -0.89
CA GLU A 32 -2.35 18.41 -0.67
C GLU A 32 -0.86 18.63 -0.32
N ASP A 33 -0.27 17.76 0.50
CA ASP A 33 1.15 17.84 0.83
C ASP A 33 2.03 17.51 -0.39
N LEU A 34 1.63 16.50 -1.16
CA LEU A 34 2.31 16.17 -2.42
C LEU A 34 2.23 17.36 -3.42
N LYS A 35 1.06 17.98 -3.59
CA LYS A 35 0.88 19.16 -4.45
C LYS A 35 1.77 20.31 -4.01
N GLN A 36 1.83 20.59 -2.70
CA GLN A 36 2.72 21.62 -2.16
C GLN A 36 4.19 21.29 -2.41
N PHE A 37 4.59 20.05 -2.21
CA PHE A 37 5.95 19.60 -2.49
C PHE A 37 6.34 19.82 -3.94
N ILE A 38 5.58 19.27 -4.90
CA ILE A 38 5.91 19.40 -6.34
C ILE A 38 5.83 20.84 -6.85
N THR A 39 5.02 21.69 -6.19
CA THR A 39 4.95 23.12 -6.51
C THR A 39 6.20 23.88 -6.07
N ASN A 40 6.75 23.54 -4.89
CA ASN A 40 7.82 24.28 -4.22
C ASN A 40 9.17 23.58 -4.29
N ASP A 41 9.30 22.42 -4.94
CA ASP A 41 10.57 21.72 -5.09
C ASP A 41 11.63 22.65 -5.72
N GLU A 42 12.84 22.64 -5.22
CA GLU A 42 13.95 23.41 -5.75
C GLU A 42 14.38 22.95 -7.16
N ARG A 43 14.10 21.69 -7.50
CA ARG A 43 14.40 21.11 -8.80
C ARG A 43 13.21 21.23 -9.74
N ASP A 44 13.44 21.77 -10.93
CA ASP A 44 12.39 21.82 -11.97
C ASP A 44 12.23 20.49 -12.71
N ARG A 45 13.30 19.68 -12.80
CA ARG A 45 13.30 18.42 -13.54
C ARG A 45 13.13 17.23 -12.60
N PHE A 46 11.94 16.62 -12.60
CA PHE A 46 11.60 15.39 -11.88
C PHE A 46 10.43 14.69 -12.55
N ASN A 47 10.23 13.42 -12.24
CA ASN A 47 9.05 12.68 -12.65
C ASN A 47 8.16 12.37 -11.44
N LEU A 48 6.86 12.29 -11.66
CA LEU A 48 5.91 11.74 -10.68
C LEU A 48 5.61 10.29 -11.08
N VAL A 49 5.84 9.35 -10.18
CA VAL A 49 5.72 7.92 -10.44
C VAL A 49 4.67 7.30 -9.52
N HIS A 50 3.71 6.59 -10.09
CA HIS A 50 2.77 5.76 -9.35
C HIS A 50 3.13 4.28 -9.56
N LEU A 51 3.49 3.59 -8.46
CA LEU A 51 3.94 2.20 -8.49
C LEU A 51 2.80 1.20 -8.30
N GLY A 52 1.71 1.36 -9.05
CA GLY A 52 0.63 0.38 -9.15
C GLY A 52 -0.43 0.45 -8.05
N ASP A 53 -1.46 -0.34 -8.26
CA ASP A 53 -2.65 -0.43 -7.41
C ASP A 53 -3.31 0.93 -7.19
N VAL A 54 -3.63 1.61 -8.32
CA VAL A 54 -4.32 2.90 -8.31
C VAL A 54 -5.72 2.74 -7.72
N PHE A 55 -6.45 1.72 -8.15
CA PHE A 55 -7.81 1.44 -7.69
C PHE A 55 -7.86 0.14 -6.88
N GLU A 56 -8.75 0.09 -5.88
CA GLU A 56 -8.94 -1.10 -5.02
C GLU A 56 -9.59 -2.25 -5.79
N SER A 57 -10.67 -1.97 -6.50
CA SER A 57 -11.44 -3.01 -7.18
C SER A 57 -11.03 -3.16 -8.62
N ARG A 58 -10.82 -4.40 -9.04
CA ARG A 58 -10.51 -4.78 -10.43
C ARG A 58 -11.68 -4.57 -11.40
N SER A 59 -12.91 -4.45 -10.89
CA SER A 59 -14.13 -4.47 -11.70
C SER A 59 -15.11 -3.33 -11.46
N THR A 60 -15.04 -2.67 -10.31
CA THR A 60 -16.06 -1.69 -9.94
C THR A 60 -15.46 -0.48 -9.20
N ILE A 61 -15.90 0.71 -9.60
CA ILE A 61 -15.62 1.96 -8.91
C ILE A 61 -16.86 2.85 -8.96
N SER A 62 -17.18 3.56 -7.89
CA SER A 62 -18.29 4.51 -7.94
C SER A 62 -17.93 5.72 -8.80
N ILE A 63 -18.94 6.28 -9.47
CA ILE A 63 -18.76 7.46 -10.32
C ILE A 63 -18.21 8.64 -9.51
N TYR A 64 -18.65 8.79 -8.25
CA TYR A 64 -18.16 9.84 -7.38
C TYR A 64 -16.65 9.71 -7.14
N VAL A 65 -16.19 8.52 -6.69
CA VAL A 65 -14.76 8.27 -6.44
C VAL A 65 -13.96 8.47 -7.73
N LEU A 66 -14.45 7.95 -8.83
CA LEU A 66 -13.79 8.09 -10.14
C LEU A 66 -13.59 9.56 -10.55
N ASN A 67 -14.62 10.39 -10.37
CA ASN A 67 -14.54 11.81 -10.73
C ASN A 67 -13.55 12.57 -9.83
N GLU A 68 -13.58 12.34 -8.53
CA GLU A 68 -12.63 12.98 -7.60
C GLU A 68 -11.17 12.57 -7.90
N VAL A 69 -10.94 11.28 -8.19
CA VAL A 69 -9.60 10.79 -8.54
C VAL A 69 -9.13 11.37 -9.87
N LYS A 70 -10.01 11.43 -10.89
CA LYS A 70 -9.67 12.06 -12.17
C LYS A 70 -9.30 13.53 -11.99
N ALA A 71 -10.08 14.27 -11.20
CA ALA A 71 -9.80 15.68 -10.91
C ALA A 71 -8.43 15.86 -10.23
N LEU A 72 -8.14 15.04 -9.21
CA LEU A 72 -6.85 15.01 -8.53
C LEU A 72 -5.68 14.77 -9.50
N LEU A 73 -5.79 13.74 -10.33
CA LEU A 73 -4.72 13.36 -11.25
C LEU A 73 -4.46 14.42 -12.32
N VAL A 74 -5.53 15.05 -12.84
CA VAL A 74 -5.43 16.18 -13.79
C VAL A 74 -4.73 17.37 -13.12
N GLU A 75 -5.08 17.69 -11.87
CA GLU A 75 -4.44 18.77 -11.12
C GLU A 75 -2.95 18.50 -10.88
N LEU A 76 -2.61 17.29 -10.42
CA LEU A 76 -1.21 16.88 -10.22
C LEU A 76 -0.40 16.98 -11.52
N ASN A 77 -0.96 16.51 -12.64
CA ASN A 77 -0.28 16.59 -13.93
C ASN A 77 -0.11 18.04 -14.41
N LYS A 78 -1.11 18.89 -14.17
CA LYS A 78 -1.01 20.33 -14.47
C LYS A 78 0.10 20.99 -13.68
N ILE A 79 0.20 20.74 -12.38
CA ILE A 79 1.27 21.27 -11.54
C ILE A 79 2.63 20.74 -12.04
N LEU A 80 2.74 19.43 -12.27
CA LEU A 80 3.94 18.78 -12.76
C LEU A 80 4.45 19.42 -14.07
N LYS A 81 3.57 19.60 -15.04
CA LYS A 81 3.89 20.21 -16.35
C LYS A 81 4.18 21.71 -16.27
N SER A 82 3.60 22.42 -15.30
CA SER A 82 3.89 23.83 -15.08
C SER A 82 5.31 24.08 -14.55
N ARG A 83 5.87 23.10 -13.83
CA ARG A 83 7.28 23.14 -13.37
C ARG A 83 8.23 22.95 -14.53
N ASN A 84 8.02 21.89 -15.31
CA ASN A 84 8.78 21.64 -16.52
C ASN A 84 7.92 20.78 -17.46
N PRO A 85 7.71 21.19 -18.72
CA PRO A 85 6.92 20.42 -19.70
C PRO A 85 7.48 19.00 -19.96
N GLU A 86 8.78 18.80 -19.73
CA GLU A 86 9.42 17.48 -19.91
C GLU A 86 9.25 16.55 -18.71
N ASN A 87 8.73 17.03 -17.59
CA ASN A 87 8.40 16.16 -16.44
C ASN A 87 7.31 15.15 -16.86
N LYS A 88 7.44 13.93 -16.36
CA LYS A 88 6.58 12.81 -16.77
C LYS A 88 5.76 12.33 -15.59
N PHE A 89 4.46 12.06 -15.83
CA PHE A 89 3.65 11.30 -14.92
C PHE A 89 3.63 9.85 -15.41
N ILE A 90 4.23 8.94 -14.65
CA ILE A 90 4.45 7.55 -15.02
C ILE A 90 3.62 6.66 -14.11
N PHE A 91 2.88 5.73 -14.69
CA PHE A 91 2.09 4.73 -13.96
C PHE A 91 2.62 3.34 -14.30
N VAL A 92 2.99 2.59 -13.28
CA VAL A 92 3.35 1.17 -13.38
C VAL A 92 2.15 0.35 -12.94
N ALA A 93 1.73 -0.65 -13.69
CA ALA A 93 0.58 -1.45 -13.31
C ALA A 93 0.88 -2.39 -12.15
N GLY A 94 0.03 -2.34 -11.11
CA GLY A 94 -0.02 -3.28 -10.02
C GLY A 94 -1.01 -4.43 -10.27
N ASN A 95 -1.15 -5.34 -9.31
CA ASN A 95 -2.03 -6.50 -9.47
C ASN A 95 -3.53 -6.16 -9.40
N HIS A 96 -3.91 -5.09 -8.68
CA HIS A 96 -5.30 -4.60 -8.67
C HIS A 96 -5.68 -3.84 -9.92
N ASP A 97 -4.71 -3.35 -10.69
CA ASP A 97 -4.99 -2.63 -11.93
C ASP A 97 -5.46 -3.55 -13.07
N PHE A 98 -5.17 -4.86 -13.01
CA PHE A 98 -5.65 -5.83 -13.99
C PHE A 98 -7.02 -6.40 -13.60
N PHE A 99 -7.91 -6.54 -14.60
CA PHE A 99 -9.22 -7.15 -14.41
C PHE A 99 -9.11 -8.63 -13.96
N SER A 100 -8.17 -9.36 -14.49
CA SER A 100 -7.93 -10.77 -14.15
C SER A 100 -6.46 -11.00 -13.79
N PRO A 101 -6.16 -11.80 -12.77
CA PRO A 101 -4.78 -12.17 -12.45
C PRO A 101 -4.10 -12.97 -13.56
N ASN A 102 -4.87 -13.62 -14.44
CA ASN A 102 -4.38 -14.49 -15.50
C ASN A 102 -4.38 -13.83 -16.89
N SER A 103 -4.63 -12.53 -16.98
CA SER A 103 -4.70 -11.84 -18.25
C SER A 103 -4.31 -10.36 -18.13
N ASP A 104 -3.42 -9.92 -18.98
CA ASP A 104 -2.97 -8.52 -19.12
C ASP A 104 -3.82 -7.68 -20.09
N ARG A 105 -4.86 -8.29 -20.68
CA ARG A 105 -5.63 -7.66 -21.79
C ARG A 105 -6.40 -6.42 -21.36
N VAL A 106 -6.96 -6.43 -20.15
CA VAL A 106 -7.78 -5.34 -19.63
C VAL A 106 -7.23 -4.88 -18.31
N ASN A 107 -6.90 -3.60 -18.22
CA ASN A 107 -6.45 -2.96 -17.00
C ASN A 107 -7.04 -1.54 -16.86
N SER A 108 -7.07 -1.06 -15.62
CA SER A 108 -7.64 0.25 -15.27
C SER A 108 -6.78 1.40 -15.80
N LEU A 109 -5.47 1.21 -15.90
CA LEU A 109 -4.56 2.27 -16.34
C LEU A 109 -4.76 2.61 -17.81
N ASP A 110 -4.83 1.60 -18.68
CA ASP A 110 -5.08 1.81 -20.12
C ASP A 110 -6.49 2.36 -20.37
N THR A 111 -7.47 1.99 -19.52
CA THR A 111 -8.88 2.36 -19.74
C THR A 111 -9.24 3.70 -19.12
N ILE A 112 -8.78 3.96 -17.87
CA ILE A 112 -9.22 5.13 -17.10
C ILE A 112 -8.13 6.21 -17.08
N ILE A 113 -6.89 5.83 -16.76
CA ILE A 113 -5.81 6.81 -16.59
C ILE A 113 -5.42 7.38 -17.95
N LYS A 114 -5.27 6.55 -18.97
CA LYS A 114 -4.88 7.00 -20.31
C LYS A 114 -5.89 7.97 -20.91
N ASP A 115 -7.19 7.73 -20.71
CA ASP A 115 -8.24 8.65 -21.15
C ASP A 115 -8.25 9.96 -20.36
N THR A 116 -7.87 9.90 -19.07
CA THR A 116 -7.84 11.08 -18.18
C THR A 116 -6.59 11.93 -18.43
N LEU A 117 -5.46 11.30 -18.67
CA LEU A 117 -4.13 11.89 -18.86
C LEU A 117 -3.50 11.33 -20.13
N PRO A 118 -3.83 11.85 -21.32
CA PRO A 118 -3.33 11.32 -22.59
C PRO A 118 -1.80 11.36 -22.75
N ASP A 119 -1.14 12.28 -22.06
CA ASP A 119 0.32 12.45 -22.05
C ASP A 119 1.03 11.66 -20.93
N ALA A 120 0.29 10.97 -20.06
CA ALA A 120 0.89 10.07 -19.08
C ALA A 120 1.51 8.83 -19.73
N ILE A 121 2.59 8.36 -19.15
CA ILE A 121 3.25 7.13 -19.57
C ILE A 121 2.68 5.97 -18.76
N ILE A 122 2.06 5.01 -19.46
CA ILE A 122 1.49 3.81 -18.84
C ILE A 122 2.41 2.61 -19.13
N VAL A 123 2.92 2.00 -18.08
CA VAL A 123 3.73 0.78 -18.12
C VAL A 123 2.89 -0.36 -17.58
N SER A 124 2.17 -1.06 -18.45
CA SER A 124 1.19 -2.08 -18.05
C SER A 124 1.46 -3.47 -18.60
N ARG A 125 2.01 -3.62 -19.78
CA ARG A 125 2.20 -4.92 -20.46
C ARG A 125 3.65 -5.26 -20.73
N GLU A 126 4.44 -4.25 -21.03
CA GLU A 126 5.86 -4.38 -21.33
C GLU A 126 6.65 -3.46 -20.42
N CYS A 127 7.91 -3.79 -20.17
CA CYS A 127 8.78 -2.90 -19.46
C CYS A 127 9.21 -1.72 -20.35
N ALA A 128 9.54 -0.61 -19.72
CA ALA A 128 9.98 0.60 -20.40
C ALA A 128 11.26 1.16 -19.75
N VAL A 129 12.13 1.72 -20.58
CA VAL A 129 13.26 2.52 -20.11
C VAL A 129 12.92 4.00 -20.30
N ILE A 130 12.84 4.75 -19.20
CA ILE A 130 12.44 6.15 -19.21
C ILE A 130 13.48 6.94 -18.41
N ASP A 131 14.12 7.93 -19.04
CA ASP A 131 15.18 8.76 -18.44
C ASP A 131 16.31 7.93 -17.80
N GLY A 132 16.60 6.74 -18.35
CA GLY A 132 17.65 5.84 -17.86
C GLY A 132 17.27 5.02 -16.62
N ASP A 133 15.98 4.97 -16.27
CA ASP A 133 15.39 4.09 -15.26
C ASP A 133 14.51 3.03 -15.93
N VAL A 134 14.42 1.85 -15.31
CA VAL A 134 13.67 0.72 -15.85
C VAL A 134 12.37 0.57 -15.07
N PHE A 135 11.25 0.54 -15.78
CA PHE A 135 9.91 0.37 -15.21
C PHE A 135 9.35 -0.97 -15.62
N VAL A 136 8.97 -1.80 -14.65
CA VAL A 136 8.52 -3.19 -14.86
C VAL A 136 7.17 -3.41 -14.22
N PRO A 137 6.09 -3.66 -14.99
CA PRO A 137 4.76 -3.85 -14.43
C PRO A 137 4.64 -5.20 -13.71
N TRP A 138 3.61 -5.32 -12.84
CA TRP A 138 3.29 -6.55 -12.10
C TRP A 138 3.36 -7.80 -12.98
N TYR A 139 2.67 -7.78 -14.13
CA TYR A 139 2.54 -8.93 -15.00
C TYR A 139 3.88 -9.43 -15.56
N MET A 140 4.81 -8.51 -15.80
CA MET A 140 6.14 -8.87 -16.28
C MET A 140 7.03 -9.38 -15.14
N MET A 141 6.97 -8.74 -13.97
CA MET A 141 7.87 -9.04 -12.86
C MET A 141 7.52 -10.34 -12.13
N ASN A 142 6.24 -10.70 -12.02
CA ASN A 142 5.80 -11.85 -11.22
C ASN A 142 5.57 -13.14 -12.00
N TYR A 143 5.72 -13.12 -13.32
CA TYR A 143 5.64 -14.34 -14.15
C TYR A 143 6.98 -14.61 -14.81
N GLU A 144 7.58 -15.77 -14.51
CA GLU A 144 8.94 -16.13 -14.92
C GLU A 144 9.18 -15.96 -16.42
N GLU A 145 8.26 -16.44 -17.24
CA GLU A 145 8.37 -16.33 -18.71
C GLU A 145 8.47 -14.87 -19.17
N ASN A 146 7.65 -13.98 -18.57
CA ASN A 146 7.64 -12.56 -18.92
C ASN A 146 8.87 -11.85 -18.38
N PHE A 147 9.29 -12.16 -17.15
CA PHE A 147 10.52 -11.60 -16.57
C PHE A 147 11.74 -11.94 -17.43
N MET A 148 11.85 -13.16 -17.92
CA MET A 148 12.97 -13.54 -18.78
C MET A 148 13.04 -12.74 -20.08
N LYS A 149 11.91 -12.26 -20.62
CA LYS A 149 11.87 -11.36 -21.79
C LYS A 149 12.43 -9.96 -21.49
N THR A 150 12.38 -9.54 -20.22
CA THR A 150 12.84 -8.20 -19.81
C THR A 150 14.29 -8.18 -19.34
N LYS A 151 14.85 -9.34 -19.04
CA LYS A 151 16.20 -9.46 -18.46
C LYS A 151 17.28 -8.78 -19.27
N ASP A 152 17.19 -8.81 -20.59
CA ASP A 152 18.20 -8.23 -21.48
C ASP A 152 18.20 -6.69 -21.49
N LEU A 153 17.17 -6.08 -20.89
CA LEU A 153 17.10 -4.61 -20.72
C LEU A 153 17.78 -4.13 -19.44
N LEU A 154 18.16 -5.05 -18.54
CA LEU A 154 18.65 -4.74 -17.21
C LEU A 154 20.19 -4.78 -17.17
N HIS A 155 20.78 -3.74 -16.59
CA HIS A 155 22.21 -3.60 -16.43
C HIS A 155 22.59 -3.39 -14.97
N SER A 156 23.87 -3.63 -14.65
CA SER A 156 24.42 -3.32 -13.32
C SER A 156 24.24 -1.84 -12.97
N GLY A 157 23.78 -1.55 -11.76
CA GLY A 157 23.53 -0.19 -11.28
C GLY A 157 22.23 0.45 -11.76
N ASP A 158 21.34 -0.32 -12.41
CA ASP A 158 20.02 0.19 -12.81
C ASP A 158 19.10 0.42 -11.59
N ARG A 159 18.24 1.43 -11.72
CA ARG A 159 17.09 1.65 -10.85
C ARG A 159 15.87 1.01 -11.52
N ILE A 160 15.24 0.09 -10.81
CA ILE A 160 14.04 -0.62 -11.27
C ILE A 160 12.86 -0.16 -10.44
N PHE A 161 11.81 0.30 -11.10
CA PHE A 161 10.54 0.71 -10.51
C PHE A 161 9.47 -0.32 -10.87
N THR A 162 8.85 -0.93 -9.88
CA THR A 162 7.95 -2.06 -10.11
C THR A 162 6.84 -2.15 -9.06
N HIS A 163 5.95 -3.10 -9.26
CA HIS A 163 4.95 -3.53 -8.30
C HIS A 163 5.03 -5.05 -8.19
N CYS A 164 5.67 -5.59 -7.15
CA CYS A 164 5.88 -7.04 -7.05
C CYS A 164 5.99 -7.53 -5.61
N ASP A 165 5.69 -8.81 -5.40
CA ASP A 165 6.09 -9.53 -4.20
C ASP A 165 7.58 -9.90 -4.31
N CYS A 166 8.41 -9.16 -3.62
CA CYS A 166 9.85 -9.30 -3.69
C CYS A 166 10.42 -10.57 -3.00
N LYS A 167 9.59 -11.47 -2.53
CA LYS A 167 10.01 -12.84 -2.16
C LYS A 167 10.32 -13.69 -3.38
N SER A 168 9.98 -13.20 -4.57
CA SER A 168 10.04 -14.00 -5.76
C SER A 168 11.48 -14.22 -6.22
N PHE A 169 11.72 -15.41 -6.61
CA PHE A 169 12.78 -16.09 -7.36
C PHE A 169 13.54 -15.21 -8.38
N TYR A 170 13.00 -14.10 -8.84
CA TYR A 170 13.54 -13.29 -9.94
C TYR A 170 14.67 -12.36 -9.53
N ILE A 171 14.70 -11.93 -8.27
CA ILE A 171 15.70 -10.97 -7.79
C ILE A 171 17.11 -11.57 -7.91
N ASN A 172 17.24 -12.88 -7.73
CA ASN A 172 18.51 -13.60 -7.91
C ASN A 172 19.03 -13.62 -9.37
N LYS A 173 18.17 -13.25 -10.31
CA LYS A 173 18.52 -13.22 -11.74
C LYS A 173 18.82 -11.82 -12.25
N LEU A 174 18.74 -10.81 -11.38
CA LEU A 174 19.05 -9.43 -11.71
C LEU A 174 20.56 -9.20 -11.77
N PRO A 175 21.00 -8.23 -12.57
CA PRO A 175 22.39 -7.78 -12.56
C PRO A 175 22.84 -7.31 -11.17
N PRO A 176 24.12 -7.40 -10.83
CA PRO A 176 24.63 -6.90 -9.56
C PRO A 176 24.41 -5.39 -9.42
N ASP A 177 24.36 -4.92 -8.16
CA ASP A 177 24.18 -3.51 -7.81
C ASP A 177 22.88 -2.87 -8.37
N THR A 178 21.87 -3.69 -8.67
CA THR A 178 20.55 -3.20 -9.06
C THR A 178 19.76 -2.71 -7.85
N TYR A 179 19.08 -1.56 -8.01
CA TYR A 179 18.21 -0.98 -6.99
C TYR A 179 16.76 -1.15 -7.40
N ILE A 180 15.96 -1.76 -6.53
CA ILE A 180 14.55 -2.04 -6.80
C ILE A 180 13.68 -1.22 -5.85
N TYR A 181 12.70 -0.53 -6.41
CA TYR A 181 11.68 0.23 -5.69
C TYR A 181 10.31 -0.36 -6.05
N SER A 182 9.65 -0.95 -5.07
CA SER A 182 8.41 -1.69 -5.30
C SER A 182 7.26 -1.22 -4.43
N GLY A 183 6.07 -1.12 -5.00
CA GLY A 183 4.79 -1.13 -4.28
C GLY A 183 4.41 -2.55 -3.83
N HIS A 184 3.12 -2.86 -3.70
CA HIS A 184 2.51 -4.13 -3.36
C HIS A 184 2.58 -4.52 -1.87
N ILE A 185 3.71 -4.37 -1.24
CA ILE A 185 3.85 -4.65 0.21
C ILE A 185 3.57 -3.35 0.97
N HIS A 186 2.44 -3.29 1.65
CA HIS A 186 1.95 -2.07 2.32
C HIS A 186 2.78 -1.63 3.53
N ARG A 187 3.89 -2.31 3.80
CA ARG A 187 4.86 -1.96 4.85
C ARG A 187 6.19 -1.58 4.23
N TYR A 188 6.74 -0.47 4.67
CA TYR A 188 8.10 -0.14 4.29
C TYR A 188 9.09 -1.20 4.77
N ARG A 189 9.92 -1.66 3.85
CA ARG A 189 11.05 -2.56 4.13
C ARG A 189 12.22 -2.16 3.25
N ALA A 190 13.38 -2.01 3.87
CA ALA A 190 14.63 -1.85 3.15
C ALA A 190 15.49 -3.09 3.40
N PHE A 191 15.96 -3.67 2.32
CA PHE A 191 16.85 -4.83 2.37
C PHE A 191 18.21 -4.42 1.79
N ASP A 192 19.07 -3.94 2.69
CA ASP A 192 20.48 -3.69 2.39
C ASP A 192 21.25 -4.98 2.57
N ASN A 193 21.94 -5.45 1.54
CA ASN A 193 22.71 -6.70 1.57
C ASN A 193 21.88 -7.86 2.12
N ILE A 194 20.87 -8.27 1.37
CA ILE A 194 19.99 -9.35 1.76
C ILE A 194 20.84 -10.59 2.03
N SER A 195 21.07 -10.85 3.32
CA SER A 195 21.83 -11.99 3.83
C SER A 195 20.94 -13.23 3.97
N GLY A 196 20.18 -13.55 2.93
CA GLY A 196 19.47 -14.82 2.80
C GLY A 196 20.19 -15.73 1.82
N GLU A 197 20.05 -17.03 1.95
CA GLU A 197 20.65 -17.98 1.00
C GLU A 197 20.24 -17.70 -0.45
N ASP A 198 19.05 -17.11 -0.62
CA ASP A 198 18.46 -16.81 -1.94
C ASP A 198 18.97 -15.51 -2.59
N PHE A 199 19.67 -14.63 -1.86
CA PHE A 199 20.08 -13.30 -2.36
C PHE A 199 21.61 -13.04 -2.33
N LYS A 200 22.40 -13.99 -1.90
CA LYS A 200 23.86 -13.84 -1.70
C LYS A 200 24.68 -13.42 -2.92
N SER A 201 24.09 -13.47 -4.11
CA SER A 201 24.85 -13.24 -5.35
C SER A 201 24.58 -11.90 -6.04
N ALA A 202 23.54 -11.14 -5.63
CA ALA A 202 23.09 -10.02 -6.45
C ALA A 202 23.65 -8.64 -6.07
N GLY A 203 24.15 -8.43 -4.83
CA GLY A 203 24.67 -7.11 -4.42
C GLY A 203 23.64 -5.97 -4.49
N GLY A 204 22.41 -6.27 -4.88
CA GLY A 204 21.35 -5.30 -5.09
C GLY A 204 20.62 -4.91 -3.81
N LYS A 205 19.88 -3.80 -3.87
CA LYS A 205 19.06 -3.27 -2.78
C LYS A 205 17.59 -3.26 -3.18
N LEU A 206 16.73 -3.65 -2.25
CA LEU A 206 15.30 -3.66 -2.44
C LEU A 206 14.62 -2.75 -1.42
N TYR A 207 13.77 -1.87 -1.90
CA TYR A 207 12.90 -1.01 -1.12
C TYR A 207 11.44 -1.29 -1.44
N ASN A 208 10.71 -1.89 -0.50
CA ASN A 208 9.26 -1.88 -0.55
C ASN A 208 8.79 -0.53 -0.01
N LEU A 209 8.22 0.28 -0.87
CA LEU A 209 7.73 1.61 -0.55
C LEU A 209 6.30 1.49 -0.03
N SER A 210 6.06 1.99 1.18
CA SER A 210 4.73 1.95 1.76
C SER A 210 3.74 2.87 1.02
N PRO A 211 2.43 2.58 1.08
CA PRO A 211 1.40 3.48 0.57
C PRO A 211 1.43 4.86 1.27
N PRO A 212 0.84 5.89 0.65
CA PRO A 212 0.88 7.25 1.19
C PRO A 212 0.10 7.41 2.50
N TYR A 213 -0.80 6.49 2.81
CA TYR A 213 -1.64 6.46 4.03
C TYR A 213 -1.92 5.02 4.47
N SER A 214 -2.46 4.87 5.69
CA SER A 214 -2.86 3.55 6.19
C SER A 214 -4.08 3.05 5.43
N LEU A 215 -4.00 1.82 4.93
CA LEU A 215 -5.07 1.18 4.19
C LEU A 215 -6.00 0.37 5.09
N ASP A 216 -5.48 -0.21 6.18
CA ASP A 216 -6.25 -0.99 7.14
C ASP A 216 -5.51 -1.14 8.47
N TYR A 217 -6.09 -1.95 9.38
CA TYR A 217 -5.51 -2.21 10.71
C TYR A 217 -4.19 -3.00 10.68
N ASN A 218 -3.91 -3.76 9.64
CA ASN A 218 -2.64 -4.48 9.50
C ASN A 218 -1.49 -3.54 9.18
N ASP A 219 -1.81 -2.38 8.58
CA ASP A 219 -0.90 -1.29 8.29
C ASP A 219 -0.68 -0.33 9.46
N SER A 220 -1.45 -0.47 10.54
CA SER A 220 -1.78 0.59 11.48
C SER A 220 -0.62 1.05 12.35
N ASN A 221 0.30 0.17 12.67
CA ASN A 221 1.33 0.47 13.67
C ASN A 221 2.63 1.02 13.06
N THR A 222 2.63 1.32 11.77
CA THR A 222 3.80 1.90 11.12
C THR A 222 3.57 3.38 10.84
N ASP A 223 4.39 4.22 11.45
CA ASP A 223 4.46 5.66 11.18
C ASP A 223 5.10 6.00 9.82
N ILE A 224 5.38 4.98 9.00
CA ILE A 224 6.10 5.11 7.74
C ILE A 224 5.08 5.12 6.60
N LYS A 225 4.33 6.21 6.49
CA LYS A 225 3.37 6.49 5.43
C LYS A 225 3.65 7.87 4.86
N GLY A 226 3.48 8.03 3.56
CA GLY A 226 3.75 9.27 2.85
C GLY A 226 4.14 9.01 1.40
N PHE A 227 4.64 10.03 0.73
CA PHE A 227 5.27 9.87 -0.58
C PHE A 227 6.79 9.85 -0.45
N TRP A 228 7.45 9.32 -1.46
CA TRP A 228 8.89 9.11 -1.44
C TRP A 228 9.58 9.97 -2.49
N VAL A 229 10.76 10.47 -2.17
CA VAL A 229 11.60 11.22 -3.11
C VAL A 229 12.93 10.52 -3.28
N LEU A 230 13.30 10.28 -4.51
CA LEU A 230 14.52 9.59 -4.88
C LEU A 230 15.36 10.46 -5.83
N ASP A 231 16.48 10.94 -5.33
CA ASP A 231 17.45 11.65 -6.15
C ASP A 231 18.37 10.69 -6.90
N GLU A 232 19.08 9.85 -6.17
CA GLU A 232 19.97 8.85 -6.72
C GLU A 232 19.49 7.44 -6.45
N TYR A 233 19.77 6.90 -5.26
CA TYR A 233 19.50 5.50 -4.92
C TYR A 233 18.76 5.32 -3.58
N TYR A 234 18.78 6.30 -2.69
CA TYR A 234 18.18 6.17 -1.36
C TYR A 234 16.87 6.95 -1.29
N PRO A 235 15.72 6.27 -1.10
CA PRO A 235 14.43 6.93 -1.02
C PRO A 235 14.30 7.69 0.30
N VAL A 236 13.87 8.94 0.22
CA VAL A 236 13.57 9.79 1.37
C VAL A 236 12.05 9.89 1.54
N LEU A 237 11.56 9.58 2.73
CA LEU A 237 10.14 9.68 3.05
C LEU A 237 9.73 11.11 3.39
N TYR A 238 8.71 11.61 2.70
CA TYR A 238 7.91 12.74 3.13
C TYR A 238 6.68 12.24 3.87
N LYS A 239 6.74 12.33 5.20
CA LYS A 239 5.81 11.64 6.09
C LYS A 239 4.42 12.27 6.05
N ASN A 240 3.41 11.43 5.83
CA ASN A 240 2.01 11.79 5.98
C ASN A 240 1.65 12.00 7.46
N THR A 241 1.05 13.14 7.77
CA THR A 241 0.57 13.49 9.11
C THR A 241 -0.93 13.80 9.17
N LYS A 242 -1.61 13.83 8.01
CA LYS A 242 -2.98 14.34 7.87
C LYS A 242 -4.05 13.29 7.68
N SER A 243 -3.72 12.18 6.99
CA SER A 243 -4.69 11.12 6.75
C SER A 243 -5.00 10.32 8.01
N ILE A 244 -6.23 9.80 8.08
CA ILE A 244 -6.65 8.94 9.19
C ILE A 244 -5.75 7.70 9.27
N ARG A 245 -5.57 7.20 10.49
CA ARG A 245 -4.83 5.98 10.77
C ARG A 245 -5.74 4.93 11.37
N TYR A 246 -5.34 3.68 11.20
CA TYR A 246 -5.98 2.54 11.84
C TYR A 246 -5.09 2.12 12.99
N ARG A 247 -5.58 2.15 14.21
CA ARG A 247 -4.78 1.85 15.42
C ARG A 247 -5.38 0.67 16.16
N THR A 248 -4.54 -0.25 16.60
CA THR A 248 -4.94 -1.44 17.35
C THR A 248 -4.31 -1.41 18.73
N PHE A 249 -5.11 -1.70 19.75
CA PHE A 249 -4.71 -1.76 21.14
C PHE A 249 -5.23 -3.03 21.80
N VAL A 250 -4.48 -3.53 22.77
CA VAL A 250 -4.81 -4.76 23.50
C VAL A 250 -4.81 -4.47 24.99
N ASN A 251 -5.90 -4.82 25.68
CA ASN A 251 -6.03 -4.73 27.15
C ASN A 251 -5.49 -3.41 27.73
N GLU A 252 -4.44 -3.47 28.55
CA GLU A 252 -3.88 -2.36 29.31
C GLU A 252 -3.35 -1.21 28.43
N GLU A 253 -3.10 -1.43 27.16
CA GLU A 253 -2.61 -0.38 26.26
C GLU A 253 -3.60 0.78 26.12
N ILE A 254 -4.89 0.53 26.37
CA ILE A 254 -5.94 1.56 26.30
C ILE A 254 -5.79 2.66 27.36
N PHE A 255 -5.09 2.39 28.45
CA PHE A 255 -4.87 3.38 29.54
C PHE A 255 -3.80 4.42 29.17
N ASN A 256 -2.94 4.11 28.19
CA ASN A 256 -1.89 5.01 27.76
C ASN A 256 -1.72 4.96 26.24
N ILE A 257 -2.66 5.56 25.52
CA ILE A 257 -2.63 5.64 24.05
C ILE A 257 -1.72 6.82 23.65
N PRO A 258 -0.57 6.56 23.02
CA PRO A 258 0.32 7.64 22.60
C PRO A 258 -0.34 8.53 21.55
N GLY A 259 -0.30 9.86 21.74
CA GLY A 259 -0.86 10.84 20.80
C GLY A 259 -2.38 10.70 20.62
N LEU A 260 -3.12 10.42 21.71
CA LEU A 260 -4.58 10.23 21.66
C LEU A 260 -5.29 11.48 21.14
N ASP A 261 -4.94 12.67 21.64
CA ASP A 261 -5.60 13.93 21.25
C ASP A 261 -5.41 14.21 19.75
N GLU A 262 -4.21 14.01 19.21
CA GLU A 262 -3.94 14.16 17.79
C GLU A 262 -4.68 13.10 16.96
N SER A 263 -4.81 11.89 17.48
CA SER A 263 -5.55 10.81 16.82
C SER A 263 -7.05 11.11 16.76
N ILE A 264 -7.63 11.65 17.84
CA ILE A 264 -9.02 12.08 17.88
C ILE A 264 -9.24 13.24 16.90
N ALA A 265 -8.38 14.25 16.93
CA ALA A 265 -8.47 15.41 16.03
C ALA A 265 -8.34 15.03 14.55
N ARG A 266 -7.56 14.01 14.24
CA ARG A 266 -7.39 13.45 12.87
C ARG A 266 -8.57 12.57 12.46
N GLY A 267 -9.33 12.00 13.42
CA GLY A 267 -10.42 11.07 13.18
C GLY A 267 -9.96 9.64 12.92
N ASP A 268 -8.91 9.19 13.63
CA ASP A 268 -8.36 7.85 13.49
C ASP A 268 -9.39 6.76 13.83
N ASN A 269 -9.22 5.60 13.22
CA ASN A 269 -10.01 4.41 13.51
C ASN A 269 -9.30 3.57 14.58
N PHE A 270 -10.03 3.18 15.62
CA PHE A 270 -9.51 2.40 16.72
C PHE A 270 -10.13 1.01 16.75
N ARG A 271 -9.28 0.01 16.96
CA ARG A 271 -9.68 -1.36 17.26
C ARG A 271 -9.08 -1.75 18.59
N ILE A 272 -9.91 -2.18 19.53
CA ILE A 272 -9.52 -2.57 20.88
C ILE A 272 -9.85 -4.04 21.08
N TYR A 273 -8.83 -4.84 21.34
CA TYR A 273 -8.99 -6.21 21.83
C TYR A 273 -8.95 -6.21 23.34
N ILE A 274 -10.03 -6.73 23.97
CA ILE A 274 -10.15 -6.74 25.41
C ILE A 274 -10.65 -8.11 25.89
N SER A 275 -9.98 -8.67 26.92
CA SER A 275 -10.42 -9.93 27.52
C SER A 275 -11.78 -9.76 28.20
N GLU A 276 -12.57 -10.84 28.24
CA GLU A 276 -13.87 -10.81 28.91
C GLU A 276 -13.73 -10.45 30.41
N GLU A 277 -12.69 -10.91 31.07
CA GLU A 277 -12.36 -10.56 32.44
C GLU A 277 -12.12 -9.05 32.63
N ASN A 278 -11.32 -8.43 31.74
CA ASN A 278 -11.02 -7.01 31.80
C ASN A 278 -12.25 -6.15 31.45
N ARG A 279 -13.09 -6.62 30.52
CA ARG A 279 -14.28 -5.89 30.06
C ARG A 279 -15.27 -5.56 31.17
N ILE A 280 -15.31 -6.35 32.25
CA ILE A 280 -16.19 -6.15 33.42
C ILE A 280 -15.56 -5.33 34.55
N LYS A 281 -14.26 -5.04 34.49
CA LYS A 281 -13.58 -4.22 35.48
C LYS A 281 -13.95 -2.75 35.35
N PHE A 282 -14.22 -2.08 36.46
CA PHE A 282 -14.71 -0.70 36.46
C PHE A 282 -13.80 0.27 35.71
N GLU A 283 -12.49 0.18 35.91
CA GLU A 283 -11.50 1.02 35.24
C GLU A 283 -11.52 0.90 33.70
N TYR A 284 -11.74 -0.33 33.20
CA TYR A 284 -11.89 -0.55 31.75
C TYR A 284 -13.21 -0.01 31.21
N ILE A 285 -14.29 -0.15 31.95
CA ILE A 285 -15.59 0.40 31.56
C ILE A 285 -15.51 1.91 31.47
N GLU A 286 -14.88 2.57 32.43
CA GLU A 286 -14.74 4.02 32.44
C GLU A 286 -13.93 4.52 31.24
N ILE A 287 -12.75 3.95 30.96
CA ILE A 287 -11.93 4.34 29.83
C ILE A 287 -12.59 4.04 28.48
N LEU A 288 -13.26 2.87 28.34
CA LEU A 288 -13.97 2.52 27.11
C LEU A 288 -15.14 3.46 26.83
N ASN A 289 -15.88 3.88 27.84
CA ASN A 289 -16.95 4.86 27.70
C ASN A 289 -16.39 6.21 27.25
N LYS A 290 -15.27 6.66 27.84
CA LYS A 290 -14.59 7.88 27.42
C LYS A 290 -14.14 7.78 25.95
N LEU A 291 -13.44 6.73 25.59
CA LEU A 291 -12.98 6.52 24.20
C LEU A 291 -14.15 6.46 23.22
N SER A 292 -15.27 5.82 23.61
CA SER A 292 -16.48 5.74 22.77
C SER A 292 -17.16 7.10 22.58
N SER A 293 -17.01 8.04 23.51
CA SER A 293 -17.51 9.41 23.35
C SER A 293 -16.61 10.28 22.46
N ASP A 294 -15.31 10.03 22.51
CA ASP A 294 -14.31 10.90 21.90
C ASP A 294 -13.88 10.42 20.49
N ILE A 295 -14.06 9.12 20.20
CA ILE A 295 -13.60 8.48 18.97
C ILE A 295 -14.78 8.10 18.09
N SER A 296 -14.83 8.67 16.89
CA SER A 296 -15.95 8.43 15.94
C SER A 296 -15.99 7.01 15.37
N TYR A 297 -14.85 6.31 15.31
CA TYR A 297 -14.74 4.96 14.76
C TYR A 297 -13.99 4.06 15.75
N LEU A 298 -14.73 3.48 16.69
CA LEU A 298 -14.23 2.57 17.71
C LEU A 298 -14.86 1.19 17.51
N THR A 299 -14.02 0.16 17.40
CA THR A 299 -14.44 -1.25 17.40
C THR A 299 -13.84 -1.95 18.61
N ILE A 300 -14.69 -2.52 19.48
CA ILE A 300 -14.27 -3.29 20.65
C ILE A 300 -14.51 -4.76 20.36
N ILE A 301 -13.45 -5.58 20.44
CA ILE A 301 -13.48 -7.02 20.16
C ILE A 301 -13.19 -7.78 21.46
N PRO A 302 -14.17 -8.51 22.01
CA PRO A 302 -13.92 -9.40 23.14
C PRO A 302 -12.99 -10.55 22.72
N THR A 303 -12.02 -10.87 23.56
CA THR A 303 -11.11 -11.99 23.32
C THR A 303 -11.08 -12.93 24.53
N SER A 304 -10.93 -14.25 24.30
CA SER A 304 -10.59 -15.19 25.36
C SER A 304 -9.06 -15.06 25.66
N GLU A 305 -8.64 -15.31 26.90
CA GLU A 305 -7.23 -15.21 27.30
C GLU A 305 -6.28 -16.07 26.43
N SER A 306 -6.80 -17.17 25.87
CA SER A 306 -6.02 -18.06 24.98
C SER A 306 -5.69 -17.44 23.61
N MET A 307 -6.29 -16.30 23.23
CA MET A 307 -6.03 -15.60 21.96
C MET A 307 -5.02 -14.46 22.09
N ILE A 308 -4.61 -14.10 23.30
CA ILE A 308 -3.68 -12.99 23.53
C ILE A 308 -2.30 -13.54 23.88
N ASP A 309 -1.61 -14.09 22.89
CA ASP A 309 -0.19 -14.36 23.01
C ASP A 309 0.59 -13.10 22.65
N THR A 310 0.97 -12.34 23.67
CA THR A 310 1.72 -11.06 23.52
C THR A 310 3.19 -11.24 23.17
N SER A 311 3.68 -12.48 23.09
CA SER A 311 5.10 -12.76 22.83
C SER A 311 5.52 -12.71 21.37
N ASN A 312 4.54 -12.68 20.43
CA ASN A 312 4.83 -12.57 19.00
C ASN A 312 3.92 -11.52 18.35
N SER A 313 4.46 -10.36 18.12
CA SER A 313 3.82 -9.20 17.48
C SER A 313 3.48 -9.38 15.98
N ASN A 314 3.26 -10.60 15.51
CA ASN A 314 2.72 -10.90 14.19
C ASN A 314 1.21 -11.12 14.27
N ILE A 315 0.45 -10.04 14.50
CA ILE A 315 -1.01 -10.04 14.41
C ILE A 315 -1.51 -10.40 12.98
N GLY A 316 -0.62 -10.55 12.03
CA GLY A 316 -0.93 -11.02 10.67
C GLY A 316 -1.39 -12.48 10.56
N ASP A 317 -1.15 -13.30 11.58
CA ASP A 317 -1.47 -14.74 11.60
C ASP A 317 -2.58 -15.12 12.58
N LEU A 318 -3.36 -14.16 13.06
CA LEU A 318 -4.61 -14.51 13.74
C LEU A 318 -5.50 -15.24 12.72
N ASP A 319 -5.68 -16.54 12.94
CA ASP A 319 -6.52 -17.40 12.11
C ASP A 319 -7.98 -16.91 12.20
N ILE A 320 -8.29 -15.90 11.36
CA ILE A 320 -9.62 -15.29 11.22
C ILE A 320 -10.66 -16.39 10.98
N THR A 321 -10.26 -17.50 10.37
CA THR A 321 -11.10 -18.64 10.06
C THR A 321 -11.57 -19.34 11.33
N ASN A 322 -10.69 -19.58 12.28
CA ASN A 322 -11.05 -20.17 13.57
C ASN A 322 -11.80 -19.19 14.47
N MET A 323 -11.51 -17.88 14.40
CA MET A 323 -12.29 -16.85 15.08
C MET A 323 -13.74 -16.79 14.57
N LEU A 324 -13.94 -16.77 13.26
CA LEU A 324 -15.27 -16.77 12.64
C LEU A 324 -16.05 -18.03 13.00
N LYS A 325 -15.39 -19.19 13.02
CA LYS A 325 -16.00 -20.46 13.41
C LYS A 325 -16.52 -20.43 14.85
N GLY A 326 -15.76 -19.87 15.79
CA GLY A 326 -16.16 -19.75 17.19
C GLY A 326 -17.32 -18.77 17.44
N MET A 327 -17.59 -17.87 16.48
CA MET A 327 -18.68 -16.89 16.55
C MET A 327 -19.99 -17.40 15.92
N LEU A 328 -19.93 -18.51 15.17
CA LEU A 328 -21.11 -19.08 14.53
C LEU A 328 -21.87 -20.00 15.50
N PRO A 329 -23.24 -19.96 15.51
CA PRO A 329 -24.06 -20.98 16.16
C PRO A 329 -23.68 -22.39 15.71
N ASP A 330 -23.74 -23.37 16.61
CA ASP A 330 -23.26 -24.74 16.37
C ASP A 330 -23.78 -25.36 15.06
N TYR A 331 -25.03 -25.09 14.69
CA TYR A 331 -25.63 -25.60 13.46
C TYR A 331 -25.05 -24.99 12.17
N LEU A 332 -24.36 -23.87 12.25
CA LEU A 332 -23.66 -23.23 11.12
C LEU A 332 -22.17 -23.61 11.03
N GLN A 333 -21.58 -24.12 12.09
CA GLN A 333 -20.17 -24.50 12.11
C GLN A 333 -19.85 -25.65 11.15
N GLU A 334 -20.80 -26.57 10.95
CA GLU A 334 -20.67 -27.68 10.02
C GLU A 334 -20.63 -27.17 8.56
N TYR A 335 -21.52 -26.27 8.20
CA TYR A 335 -21.53 -25.61 6.87
C TYR A 335 -20.27 -24.80 6.63
N PHE A 336 -19.78 -24.11 7.64
CA PHE A 336 -18.53 -23.36 7.53
C PHE A 336 -17.33 -24.26 7.22
N ASN A 337 -17.25 -25.45 7.84
CA ASN A 337 -16.19 -26.41 7.57
C ASN A 337 -16.25 -26.99 6.14
N ILE A 338 -17.48 -27.17 5.60
CA ILE A 338 -17.67 -27.65 4.23
C ILE A 338 -17.15 -26.59 3.24
N ILE A 339 -17.58 -25.35 3.39
CA ILE A 339 -17.16 -24.24 2.52
C ILE A 339 -15.64 -24.04 2.59
N LYS A 340 -15.05 -24.10 3.80
CA LYS A 340 -13.59 -23.98 3.97
C LYS A 340 -12.85 -25.04 3.18
N LYS A 341 -13.31 -26.31 3.26
CA LYS A 341 -12.70 -27.42 2.56
C LYS A 341 -12.82 -27.28 1.03
N GLU A 342 -13.96 -26.82 0.52
CA GLU A 342 -14.13 -26.56 -0.92
C GLU A 342 -13.18 -25.47 -1.43
N VAL A 343 -12.98 -24.39 -0.66
CA VAL A 343 -12.05 -23.30 -1.02
C VAL A 343 -10.58 -23.76 -0.94
N GLU A 344 -10.22 -24.64 0.00
CA GLU A 344 -8.87 -25.18 0.13
C GLU A 344 -8.55 -26.22 -0.97
N ASP A 345 -9.56 -26.95 -1.46
CA ASP A 345 -9.42 -27.95 -2.54
C ASP A 345 -9.40 -27.29 -3.94
N GLU A 346 -9.78 -26.03 -4.10
CA GLU A 346 -9.76 -25.24 -5.35
C GLU A 346 -8.48 -24.39 -5.54
N ASN A 347 -7.61 -24.31 -4.53
CA ASN A 347 -6.31 -23.60 -4.59
C ASN A 347 -5.14 -24.59 -4.56
#